data_a76ba59a5618f568cd6b69ed4f830db3
#
_entry.id   a76ba59a5618f568cd6b69ed4f830db3
#
_cell.length_a   1.000
_cell.length_b   1.000
_cell.length_c   1.000
_cell.angle_alpha   90.00
_cell.angle_beta   90.00
_cell.angle_gamma   90.00
#
_symmetry.space_group_name_H-M   'P 1'
#
loop_
_entity.id
_entity.type
_entity.pdbx_description
1 polymer ?
#
loop_
_entity_poly.entity_id
_entity_poly.type
_entity_poly.pdbx_seq_one_letter_code
_entity_poly.pdbx_strand_id
1 'polypeptide(L)'
;RFYENIRDPQFFFDFLETVDSPFCFDLYINHLDDRFADMIRRAQQRVRGRIVLHDPLPRERLIGRLAEADFLVNFDNTTSNATPSKLIDYAIARRPILSFNDRTFDAGAFRAALRGDYAGQVRGIDLADYDIRTVAARFLALIDEGKRTDR
;
A
#
# COMPACT_ATOMS: atom_id res chain seq x y z
N ARG A 1 -2.94 4.95 7.29
CA ARG A 1 -2.96 4.81 8.74
C ARG A 1 -2.49 3.42 9.13
N PHE A 2 -1.66 3.33 10.16
CA PHE A 2 -1.29 2.07 10.81
C PHE A 2 -2.28 1.73 11.90
N TYR A 3 -2.46 0.44 12.17
CA TYR A 3 -3.34 -0.07 13.23
C TYR A 3 -2.67 -1.28 13.88
N GLU A 4 -2.61 -1.29 15.19
CA GLU A 4 -2.17 -2.44 15.96
C GLU A 4 -3.02 -3.67 15.63
N ASN A 5 -2.41 -4.84 15.49
CA ASN A 5 -3.04 -6.12 15.18
C ASN A 5 -3.72 -6.26 13.80
N ILE A 6 -3.89 -5.17 13.03
CA ILE A 6 -4.50 -5.21 11.70
C ILE A 6 -3.49 -4.85 10.62
N ARG A 7 -2.66 -3.84 10.88
CA ARG A 7 -1.68 -3.30 9.92
C ARG A 7 -0.51 -2.72 10.71
N ASP A 8 0.16 -3.56 11.49
CA ASP A 8 1.36 -3.18 12.24
C ASP A 8 2.59 -3.35 11.32
N PRO A 9 3.32 -2.29 11.00
CA PRO A 9 4.47 -2.36 10.12
C PRO A 9 5.79 -2.64 10.86
N GLN A 10 5.80 -3.00 12.14
CA GLN A 10 7.02 -3.19 12.92
C GLN A 10 7.98 -4.17 12.24
N PHE A 11 7.46 -5.34 11.78
CA PHE A 11 8.25 -6.35 11.07
C PHE A 11 9.01 -5.77 9.85
N PHE A 12 8.39 -4.84 9.16
CA PHE A 12 8.96 -4.23 7.96
C PHE A 12 10.06 -3.23 8.33
N PHE A 13 9.87 -2.44 9.37
CA PHE A 13 10.91 -1.52 9.83
C PHE A 13 12.13 -2.28 10.39
N ASP A 14 11.89 -3.39 11.14
CA ASP A 14 12.95 -4.28 11.60
C ASP A 14 13.72 -4.90 10.40
N PHE A 15 13.00 -5.29 9.35
CA PHE A 15 13.63 -5.75 8.12
C PHE A 15 14.47 -4.66 7.43
N LEU A 16 14.00 -3.40 7.37
CA LEU A 16 14.76 -2.31 6.75
C LEU A 16 16.13 -2.09 7.41
N GLU A 17 16.28 -2.40 8.70
CA GLU A 17 17.57 -2.36 9.39
C GLU A 17 18.59 -3.37 8.81
N THR A 18 18.11 -4.42 8.14
CA THR A 18 18.94 -5.46 7.49
C THR A 18 19.27 -5.17 6.03
N VAL A 19 18.81 -4.04 5.49
CA VAL A 19 19.01 -3.67 4.09
C VAL A 19 20.28 -2.86 3.95
N ASP A 20 21.27 -3.43 3.24
CA ASP A 20 22.56 -2.77 2.97
C ASP A 20 22.56 -1.86 1.73
N SER A 21 21.61 -2.06 0.82
CA SER A 21 21.47 -1.23 -0.38
C SER A 21 20.94 0.17 -0.01
N PRO A 22 21.40 1.23 -0.68
CA PRO A 22 20.84 2.56 -0.48
C PRO A 22 19.36 2.58 -0.92
N PHE A 23 18.51 3.18 -0.09
CA PHE A 23 17.09 3.40 -0.39
C PHE A 23 16.59 4.70 0.24
N CYS A 24 15.48 5.22 -0.28
CA CYS A 24 14.68 6.26 0.36
C CYS A 24 13.24 5.76 0.48
N PHE A 25 12.72 5.71 1.71
CA PHE A 25 11.36 5.29 1.99
C PHE A 25 10.54 6.48 2.46
N ASP A 26 9.67 6.99 1.58
CA ASP A 26 8.83 8.14 1.84
C ASP A 26 7.48 7.70 2.42
N LEU A 27 7.10 8.29 3.54
CA LEU A 27 5.87 8.01 4.28
C LEU A 27 4.95 9.22 4.29
N TYR A 28 3.74 9.06 3.75
CA TYR A 28 2.66 10.05 3.81
C TYR A 28 1.55 9.51 4.70
N ILE A 29 1.42 10.01 5.92
CA ILE A 29 0.49 9.49 6.93
C ILE A 29 -0.36 10.63 7.49
N ASN A 30 -1.68 10.56 7.30
CA ASN A 30 -2.62 11.60 7.79
C ASN A 30 -2.79 11.60 9.31
N HIS A 31 -2.70 10.42 9.94
CA HIS A 31 -2.82 10.24 11.38
C HIS A 31 -1.75 9.27 11.85
N LEU A 32 -0.85 9.77 12.65
CA LEU A 32 0.23 9.01 13.27
C LEU A 32 0.07 9.14 14.78
N ASP A 33 -0.16 8.02 15.47
CA ASP A 33 -0.13 7.99 16.92
C ASP A 33 1.32 7.93 17.45
N ASP A 34 1.49 8.21 18.74
CA ASP A 34 2.81 8.33 19.36
C ASP A 34 3.62 7.03 19.25
N ARG A 35 2.98 5.86 19.36
CA ARG A 35 3.64 4.56 19.24
C ARG A 35 4.30 4.39 17.87
N PHE A 36 3.55 4.67 16.80
CA PHE A 36 4.08 4.55 15.45
C PHE A 36 5.07 5.66 15.12
N ALA A 37 4.89 6.86 15.68
CA ALA A 37 5.87 7.95 15.57
C ALA A 37 7.21 7.55 16.19
N ASP A 38 7.20 6.95 17.36
CA ASP A 38 8.39 6.47 18.04
C ASP A 38 9.07 5.32 17.30
N MET A 39 8.28 4.41 16.73
CA MET A 39 8.78 3.32 15.90
C MET A 39 9.51 3.86 14.66
N ILE A 40 8.90 4.78 13.92
CA ILE A 40 9.51 5.40 12.75
C ILE A 40 10.80 6.14 13.13
N ARG A 41 10.79 6.91 14.23
CA ARG A 41 11.95 7.64 14.71
C ARG A 41 13.12 6.71 15.07
N ARG A 42 12.84 5.57 15.72
CA ARG A 42 13.84 4.54 16.01
C ARG A 42 14.40 3.93 14.73
N ALA A 43 13.54 3.58 13.77
CA ALA A 43 13.97 3.03 12.50
C ALA A 43 14.87 4.01 11.71
N GLN A 44 14.51 5.30 11.68
CA GLN A 44 15.33 6.35 11.04
C GLN A 44 16.77 6.41 11.55
N GLN A 45 16.99 6.06 12.83
CA GLN A 45 18.33 6.06 13.44
C GLN A 45 19.14 4.81 13.15
N ARG A 46 18.51 3.72 12.76
CA ARG A 46 19.13 2.39 12.61
C ARG A 46 19.33 1.93 11.18
N VAL A 47 18.47 2.39 10.26
CA VAL A 47 18.59 2.02 8.85
C VAL A 47 19.77 2.69 8.19
N ARG A 48 20.41 2.02 7.24
CA ARG A 48 21.44 2.61 6.37
C ARG A 48 20.86 3.48 5.26
N GLY A 49 19.61 3.22 4.87
CA GLY A 49 18.86 4.05 3.95
C GLY A 49 18.25 5.28 4.64
N ARG A 50 17.28 5.88 3.99
CA ARG A 50 16.58 7.05 4.47
C ARG A 50 15.08 6.80 4.58
N ILE A 51 14.51 7.04 5.75
CA ILE A 51 13.07 7.06 5.98
C ILE A 51 12.66 8.51 6.18
N VAL A 52 11.74 9.00 5.37
CA VAL A 52 11.26 10.38 5.42
C VAL A 52 9.77 10.39 5.73
N LEU A 53 9.39 11.02 6.83
CA LEU A 53 8.00 11.27 7.16
C LEU A 53 7.61 12.64 6.61
N HIS A 54 6.62 12.66 5.76
CA HIS A 54 6.10 13.86 5.11
C HIS A 54 4.76 14.27 5.70
N ASP A 55 4.48 15.56 5.61
CA ASP A 55 3.16 16.10 5.89
C ASP A 55 2.11 15.52 4.92
N PRO A 56 0.86 15.38 5.37
CA PRO A 56 -0.25 14.98 4.50
C PRO A 56 -0.39 15.90 3.29
N LEU A 57 -0.63 15.32 2.13
CA LEU A 57 -0.87 16.04 0.89
C LEU A 57 -2.31 15.86 0.40
N PRO A 58 -2.88 16.85 -0.30
CA PRO A 58 -4.09 16.64 -1.09
C PRO A 58 -3.89 15.47 -2.07
N ARG A 59 -4.98 14.69 -2.31
CA ARG A 59 -4.94 13.44 -3.08
C ARG A 59 -4.22 13.56 -4.42
N GLU A 60 -4.53 14.59 -5.20
CA GLU A 60 -3.93 14.80 -6.52
C GLU A 60 -2.42 15.01 -6.43
N ARG A 61 -1.95 15.81 -5.48
CA ARG A 61 -0.53 16.05 -5.25
C ARG A 61 0.18 14.79 -4.74
N LEU A 62 -0.51 14.01 -3.89
CA LEU A 62 0.02 12.72 -3.41
C LEU A 62 0.21 11.75 -4.58
N ILE A 63 -0.77 11.60 -5.47
CA ILE A 63 -0.66 10.74 -6.65
C ILE A 63 0.53 11.16 -7.52
N GLY A 64 0.74 12.47 -7.72
CA GLY A 64 1.91 12.99 -8.41
C GLY A 64 3.23 12.55 -7.78
N ARG A 65 3.33 12.63 -6.44
CA ARG A 65 4.52 12.15 -5.71
C ARG A 65 4.69 10.64 -5.78
N LEU A 66 3.60 9.88 -5.68
CA LEU A 66 3.65 8.42 -5.84
C LEU A 66 4.16 8.00 -7.22
N ALA A 67 3.84 8.77 -8.27
CA ALA A 67 4.32 8.51 -9.63
C ALA A 67 5.83 8.75 -9.82
N GLU A 68 6.50 9.47 -8.92
CA GLU A 68 7.94 9.70 -8.93
C GLU A 68 8.73 8.55 -8.28
N ALA A 69 8.09 7.67 -7.51
CA ALA A 69 8.75 6.56 -6.83
C ALA A 69 9.13 5.43 -7.80
N ASP A 70 10.14 4.64 -7.46
CA ASP A 70 10.50 3.44 -8.21
C ASP A 70 9.43 2.35 -8.05
N PHE A 71 8.90 2.17 -6.84
CA PHE A 71 7.78 1.28 -6.52
C PHE A 71 7.04 1.76 -5.26
N LEU A 72 5.85 1.23 -5.05
CA LEU A 72 4.96 1.57 -3.93
C LEU A 72 4.81 0.39 -2.99
N VAL A 73 4.70 0.69 -1.69
CA VAL A 73 4.49 -0.31 -0.64
C VAL A 73 3.07 -0.17 -0.08
N ASN A 74 2.31 -1.26 -0.13
CA ASN A 74 1.03 -1.39 0.52
C ASN A 74 1.14 -2.35 1.71
N PHE A 75 0.92 -1.84 2.91
CA PHE A 75 0.68 -2.71 4.07
C PHE A 75 -0.76 -3.19 4.03
N ASP A 76 -0.93 -4.48 3.81
CA ASP A 76 -2.23 -5.12 3.69
C ASP A 76 -2.83 -5.45 5.07
N ASN A 77 -4.13 -5.65 5.12
CA ASN A 77 -4.80 -6.07 6.34
C ASN A 77 -4.57 -7.57 6.58
N THR A 78 -4.37 -7.96 7.83
CA THR A 78 -4.22 -9.38 8.20
C THR A 78 -5.53 -10.15 8.19
N THR A 79 -6.69 -9.46 8.22
CA THR A 79 -8.01 -10.06 8.48
C THR A 79 -9.13 -9.67 7.52
N SER A 80 -8.88 -8.89 6.47
CA SER A 80 -9.93 -8.33 5.61
C SER A 80 -9.80 -8.79 4.16
N ASN A 81 -10.89 -9.29 3.57
CA ASN A 81 -11.00 -9.56 2.14
C ASN A 81 -11.29 -8.29 1.31
N ALA A 82 -11.35 -7.11 1.95
CA ALA A 82 -11.62 -5.86 1.26
C ALA A 82 -10.35 -5.29 0.66
N THR A 83 -10.36 -5.03 -0.64
CA THR A 83 -9.28 -4.30 -1.33
C THR A 83 -9.15 -2.89 -0.74
N PRO A 84 -7.98 -2.52 -0.20
CA PRO A 84 -7.80 -1.18 0.36
C PRO A 84 -8.00 -0.10 -0.72
N SER A 85 -8.82 0.92 -0.41
CA SER A 85 -9.11 2.03 -1.35
C SER A 85 -7.86 2.75 -1.86
N LYS A 86 -6.79 2.77 -1.09
CA LYS A 86 -5.49 3.36 -1.50
C LYS A 86 -4.84 2.65 -2.69
N LEU A 87 -5.17 1.38 -2.95
CA LEU A 87 -4.66 0.66 -4.12
C LEU A 87 -5.15 1.28 -5.44
N ILE A 88 -6.30 1.96 -5.43
CA ILE A 88 -6.80 2.72 -6.57
C ILE A 88 -5.84 3.89 -6.88
N ASP A 89 -5.45 4.64 -5.85
CA ASP A 89 -4.51 5.77 -6.01
C ASP A 89 -3.13 5.28 -6.47
N TYR A 90 -2.69 4.12 -5.97
CA TYR A 90 -1.45 3.48 -6.38
C TYR A 90 -1.50 3.01 -7.85
N ALA A 91 -2.63 2.45 -8.28
CA ALA A 91 -2.82 2.06 -9.67
C ALA A 91 -2.83 3.28 -10.62
N ILE A 92 -3.42 4.40 -10.19
CA ILE A 92 -3.38 5.67 -10.94
C ILE A 92 -1.93 6.17 -11.07
N ALA A 93 -1.10 6.03 -10.07
CA ALA A 93 0.32 6.40 -10.10
C ALA A 93 1.15 5.54 -11.06
N ARG A 94 0.63 4.38 -11.52
CA ARG A 94 1.25 3.48 -12.51
C ARG A 94 2.66 3.03 -12.14
N ARG A 95 2.89 2.77 -10.86
CA ARG A 95 4.15 2.21 -10.36
C ARG A 95 3.95 0.77 -9.87
N PRO A 96 5.00 -0.06 -9.92
CA PRO A 96 4.94 -1.38 -9.30
C PRO A 96 4.47 -1.28 -7.86
N ILE A 97 3.58 -2.17 -7.42
CA ILE A 97 3.04 -2.17 -6.06
C ILE A 97 3.46 -3.48 -5.38
N LEU A 98 4.16 -3.38 -4.27
CA LEU A 98 4.38 -4.50 -3.37
C LEU A 98 3.35 -4.44 -2.25
N SER A 99 2.53 -5.47 -2.13
CA SER A 99 1.49 -5.56 -1.08
C SER A 99 1.77 -6.76 -0.18
N PHE A 100 1.82 -6.53 1.11
CA PHE A 100 2.12 -7.57 2.10
C PHE A 100 1.65 -7.18 3.50
N ASN A 101 1.58 -8.16 4.36
CA ASN A 101 1.46 -8.03 5.81
C ASN A 101 2.57 -8.86 6.47
N ASP A 102 2.55 -8.99 7.79
CA ASP A 102 3.54 -9.74 8.57
C ASP A 102 3.66 -11.23 8.19
N ARG A 103 2.57 -11.82 7.64
CA ARG A 103 2.51 -13.24 7.23
C ARG A 103 2.92 -13.48 5.79
N THR A 104 2.74 -12.47 4.93
CA THR A 104 2.95 -12.59 3.48
C THR A 104 4.19 -11.84 2.99
N PHE A 105 4.92 -11.21 3.90
CA PHE A 105 6.12 -10.46 3.57
C PHE A 105 7.25 -11.36 3.06
N ASP A 106 7.74 -11.07 1.86
CA ASP A 106 8.88 -11.72 1.25
C ASP A 106 10.07 -10.73 1.17
N ALA A 107 11.04 -10.93 2.05
CA ALA A 107 12.27 -10.15 2.10
C ALA A 107 13.10 -10.26 0.82
N GLY A 108 13.07 -11.43 0.15
CA GLY A 108 13.76 -11.66 -1.11
C GLY A 108 13.15 -10.84 -2.24
N ALA A 109 11.82 -10.87 -2.37
CA ALA A 109 11.09 -10.08 -3.36
C ALA A 109 11.28 -8.56 -3.12
N PHE A 110 11.31 -8.12 -1.86
CA PHE A 110 11.58 -6.71 -1.56
C PHE A 110 13.02 -6.30 -1.95
N ARG A 111 14.02 -7.11 -1.63
CA ARG A 111 15.41 -6.85 -2.07
C ARG A 111 15.55 -6.88 -3.59
N ALA A 112 14.79 -7.72 -4.29
CA ALA A 112 14.75 -7.74 -5.74
C ALA A 112 14.18 -6.44 -6.30
N ALA A 113 13.09 -5.92 -5.71
CA ALA A 113 12.47 -4.64 -6.10
C ALA A 113 13.44 -3.46 -5.91
N LEU A 114 14.25 -3.44 -4.85
CA LEU A 114 15.30 -2.43 -4.67
C LEU A 114 16.37 -2.46 -5.78
N ARG A 115 16.48 -3.54 -6.53
CA ARG A 115 17.35 -3.69 -7.70
C ARG A 115 16.63 -3.53 -9.03
N GLY A 116 15.34 -3.15 -9.01
CA GLY A 116 14.52 -2.96 -10.21
C GLY A 116 13.83 -4.22 -10.72
N ASP A 117 13.84 -5.32 -9.98
CA ASP A 117 13.07 -6.53 -10.31
C ASP A 117 11.75 -6.53 -9.55
N TYR A 118 10.66 -6.33 -10.27
CA TYR A 118 9.30 -6.22 -9.73
C TYR A 118 8.45 -7.47 -9.99
N ALA A 119 9.04 -8.65 -10.11
CA ALA A 119 8.30 -9.90 -10.35
C ALA A 119 7.24 -10.17 -9.26
N GLY A 120 7.50 -9.77 -8.00
CA GLY A 120 6.59 -9.88 -6.86
C GLY A 120 5.52 -8.79 -6.75
N GLN A 121 5.35 -7.93 -7.75
CA GLN A 121 4.34 -6.86 -7.72
C GLN A 121 2.90 -7.38 -7.76
N VAL A 122 1.99 -6.64 -7.15
CA VAL A 122 0.54 -6.87 -7.31
C VAL A 122 0.15 -6.68 -8.77
N ARG A 123 -0.59 -7.63 -9.31
CA ARG A 123 -1.13 -7.59 -10.68
C ARG A 123 -2.65 -7.56 -10.65
N GLY A 124 -3.27 -7.07 -11.73
CA GLY A 124 -4.71 -7.18 -11.92
C GLY A 124 -5.56 -6.13 -11.20
N ILE A 125 -4.98 -4.99 -10.80
CA ILE A 125 -5.78 -3.84 -10.40
C ILE A 125 -6.25 -3.15 -11.67
N ASP A 126 -7.46 -3.48 -12.10
CA ASP A 126 -8.10 -2.79 -13.24
C ASP A 126 -8.86 -1.57 -12.73
N LEU A 127 -8.42 -0.38 -13.15
CA LEU A 127 -9.08 0.88 -12.80
C LEU A 127 -10.51 0.95 -13.35
N ALA A 128 -10.82 0.23 -14.43
CA ALA A 128 -12.17 0.15 -14.96
C ALA A 128 -13.17 -0.49 -13.98
N ASP A 129 -12.70 -1.39 -13.11
CA ASP A 129 -13.53 -1.99 -12.05
C ASP A 129 -14.01 -0.98 -11.00
N TYR A 130 -13.30 0.13 -10.87
CA TYR A 130 -13.57 1.21 -9.89
C TYR A 130 -14.22 2.44 -10.53
N ASP A 131 -14.47 2.42 -11.84
CA ASP A 131 -15.26 3.46 -12.50
C ASP A 131 -16.68 3.46 -11.98
N ILE A 132 -17.22 4.63 -11.64
CA ILE A 132 -18.56 4.77 -11.04
C ILE A 132 -19.65 4.17 -11.93
N ARG A 133 -19.48 4.21 -13.24
CA ARG A 133 -20.45 3.63 -14.19
C ARG A 133 -20.43 2.12 -14.13
N THR A 134 -19.25 1.51 -14.05
CA THR A 134 -19.07 0.05 -13.90
C THR A 134 -19.66 -0.42 -12.58
N VAL A 135 -19.38 0.29 -11.48
CA VAL A 135 -19.92 -0.02 -10.16
C VAL A 135 -21.45 0.11 -10.15
N ALA A 136 -22.00 1.20 -10.71
CA ALA A 136 -23.44 1.39 -10.81
C ALA A 136 -24.14 0.31 -11.66
N ALA A 137 -23.55 -0.07 -12.79
CA ALA A 137 -24.08 -1.15 -13.63
C ALA A 137 -24.12 -2.48 -12.90
N ARG A 138 -23.09 -2.84 -12.14
CA ARG A 138 -23.06 -4.06 -11.30
C ARG A 138 -24.15 -4.03 -10.21
N PHE A 139 -24.37 -2.89 -9.57
CA PHE A 139 -25.45 -2.73 -8.58
C PHE A 139 -26.84 -2.92 -9.21
N LEU A 140 -27.09 -2.33 -10.37
CA LEU A 140 -28.37 -2.49 -11.07
C LEU A 140 -28.60 -3.94 -11.48
N ALA A 141 -27.60 -4.65 -11.95
CA ALA A 141 -27.70 -6.08 -12.29
C ALA A 141 -28.09 -6.94 -11.08
N LEU A 142 -27.53 -6.69 -9.91
CA LEU A 142 -27.87 -7.39 -8.67
C LEU A 142 -29.34 -7.16 -8.24
N ILE A 143 -29.86 -5.94 -8.42
CA ILE A 143 -31.26 -5.62 -8.14
C ILE A 143 -32.21 -6.37 -9.08
N ASP A 144 -31.85 -6.50 -10.35
CA ASP A 144 -32.67 -7.20 -11.35
C ASP A 144 -32.65 -8.73 -11.15
N GLU A 145 -31.51 -9.30 -10.71
CA GLU A 145 -31.41 -10.71 -10.32
C GLU A 145 -32.23 -11.02 -9.06
N GLY A 146 -32.20 -10.16 -8.04
CA GLY A 146 -33.00 -10.31 -6.82
C GLY A 146 -34.50 -10.32 -7.10
N LYS A 147 -34.98 -9.51 -8.04
CA LYS A 147 -36.39 -9.50 -8.46
C LYS A 147 -36.85 -10.75 -9.23
N ARG A 148 -35.92 -11.49 -9.83
CA ARG A 148 -36.22 -12.73 -10.55
C ARG A 148 -36.33 -13.96 -9.64
N THR A 149 -35.69 -13.91 -8.48
CA THR A 149 -35.67 -15.00 -7.50
C THR A 149 -36.91 -14.99 -6.58
N ASP A 150 -37.63 -13.87 -6.49
CA ASP A 150 -38.85 -13.71 -5.67
C ASP A 150 -40.16 -13.93 -6.47
N ARG A 151 -40.10 -14.57 -7.65
CA ARG A 151 -41.25 -15.01 -8.45
C ARG A 151 -41.25 -16.52 -8.60
#